data_a18fadceba875e43ac99d68aa98b868b
#
_entry.id   a18fadceba875e43ac99d68aa98b868b
#
_cell.length_a   1.000
_cell.length_b   1.000
_cell.length_c   1.000
_cell.angle_alpha   90.00
_cell.angle_beta   90.00
_cell.angle_gamma   90.00
#
_symmetry.space_group_name_H-M   'P 1'
#
loop_
_entity.id
_entity.type
_entity.pdbx_description
1 polymer ?
#
loop_
_entity_poly.entity_id
_entity_poly.type
_entity_poly.pdbx_seq_one_letter_code
_entity_poly.pdbx_strand_id
1 'polypeptide(L)'
;MIRIVVFEDNSDFSDSLATLIGGAGGMELSAVYPNCKNVVRNIEYHQPDVVLMDIDMPVENGLQGLRSIRAAGQEVCVLMLTVFDDNERVFQSICEGASGYLLKRTPPEKIIEAIREAHTGGAPMTPSVAKQVLKLFSQPFQKSADLQTLTAREHDVLALLVRGYSYKMAAGEMKVSIETLRYHIKNIYAKLHVNSKSEAVAKAIQNKIG
;
A
#
# COMPACT_ATOMS: atom_id res chain seq x y z
N MET A 1 1.01 -22.52 -20.37
CA MET A 1 1.82 -21.30 -20.61
C MET A 1 1.26 -20.24 -19.67
N ILE A 2 2.10 -19.60 -18.84
CA ILE A 2 1.68 -18.58 -17.87
C ILE A 2 1.54 -17.25 -18.61
N ARG A 3 0.33 -16.70 -18.67
CA ARG A 3 0.05 -15.41 -19.30
C ARG A 3 0.29 -14.28 -18.29
N ILE A 4 1.07 -13.29 -18.69
CA ILE A 4 1.51 -12.22 -17.82
C ILE A 4 1.07 -10.88 -18.42
N VAL A 5 0.54 -10.02 -17.59
CA VAL A 5 0.33 -8.59 -17.89
C VAL A 5 1.18 -7.77 -16.94
N VAL A 6 1.83 -6.73 -17.46
CA VAL A 6 2.69 -5.83 -16.71
C VAL A 6 2.06 -4.44 -16.65
N PHE A 7 2.04 -3.82 -15.48
CA PHE A 7 1.73 -2.41 -15.25
C PHE A 7 2.99 -1.72 -14.75
N GLU A 8 3.60 -0.91 -15.61
CA GLU A 8 4.91 -0.27 -15.39
C GLU A 8 5.04 0.95 -16.30
N ASP A 9 5.34 2.13 -15.72
CA ASP A 9 5.48 3.37 -16.47
C ASP A 9 6.88 3.62 -17.02
N ASN A 10 7.89 2.95 -16.46
CA ASN A 10 9.27 3.02 -16.95
C ASN A 10 9.45 2.09 -18.15
N SER A 11 9.61 2.68 -19.36
CA SER A 11 9.77 1.93 -20.61
C SER A 11 10.98 1.00 -20.60
N ASP A 12 12.15 1.46 -20.09
CA ASP A 12 13.38 0.67 -20.09
C ASP A 12 13.25 -0.57 -19.20
N PHE A 13 12.55 -0.42 -18.07
CA PHE A 13 12.30 -1.54 -17.16
C PHE A 13 11.26 -2.50 -17.74
N SER A 14 10.20 -1.99 -18.35
CA SER A 14 9.18 -2.84 -19.00
C SER A 14 9.74 -3.62 -20.19
N ASP A 15 10.64 -3.02 -20.99
CA ASP A 15 11.34 -3.70 -22.10
C ASP A 15 12.29 -4.80 -21.58
N SER A 16 12.96 -4.53 -20.45
CA SER A 16 13.79 -5.53 -19.77
C SER A 16 12.95 -6.71 -19.26
N LEU A 17 11.78 -6.47 -18.67
CA LEU A 17 10.84 -7.51 -18.26
C LEU A 17 10.30 -8.28 -19.47
N ALA A 18 9.97 -7.60 -20.57
CA ALA A 18 9.52 -8.25 -21.80
C ALA A 18 10.55 -9.22 -22.34
N THR A 19 11.81 -8.79 -22.40
CA THR A 19 12.94 -9.64 -22.81
C THR A 19 13.13 -10.82 -21.87
N LEU A 20 13.07 -10.60 -20.56
CA LEU A 20 13.22 -11.62 -19.54
C LEU A 20 12.11 -12.66 -19.61
N ILE A 21 10.86 -12.25 -19.71
CA ILE A 21 9.68 -13.15 -19.81
C ILE A 21 9.71 -13.92 -21.12
N GLY A 22 10.02 -13.25 -22.24
CA GLY A 22 10.11 -13.88 -23.56
C GLY A 22 11.22 -14.94 -23.66
N GLY A 23 12.32 -14.77 -22.89
CA GLY A 23 13.38 -15.77 -22.78
C GLY A 23 13.07 -16.93 -21.84
N ALA A 24 12.05 -16.82 -21.00
CA ALA A 24 11.68 -17.81 -20.00
C ALA A 24 10.67 -18.80 -20.58
N GLY A 25 11.07 -20.07 -20.73
CA GLY A 25 10.18 -21.12 -21.22
C GLY A 25 8.89 -21.25 -20.39
N GLY A 26 7.76 -21.38 -21.08
CA GLY A 26 6.45 -21.59 -20.46
C GLY A 26 5.75 -20.32 -19.98
N MET A 27 6.22 -19.13 -20.37
CA MET A 27 5.62 -17.83 -20.05
C MET A 27 5.34 -17.03 -21.32
N GLU A 28 4.37 -16.12 -21.25
CA GLU A 28 3.97 -15.22 -22.32
C GLU A 28 3.62 -13.86 -21.75
N LEU A 29 4.25 -12.79 -22.26
CA LEU A 29 3.86 -11.43 -21.97
C LEU A 29 2.71 -11.02 -22.90
N SER A 30 1.50 -10.91 -22.35
CA SER A 30 0.30 -10.57 -23.13
C SER A 30 0.18 -9.07 -23.39
N ALA A 31 0.55 -8.22 -22.44
CA ALA A 31 0.51 -6.78 -22.59
C ALA A 31 1.33 -6.04 -21.52
N VAL A 32 1.68 -4.78 -21.84
CA VAL A 32 2.29 -3.81 -20.91
C VAL A 32 1.43 -2.54 -20.90
N TYR A 33 1.17 -1.99 -19.71
CA TYR A 33 0.41 -0.76 -19.50
C TYR A 33 1.19 0.21 -18.63
N PRO A 34 1.22 1.52 -18.94
CA PRO A 34 2.00 2.51 -18.19
C PRO A 34 1.29 3.02 -16.93
N ASN A 35 0.11 2.53 -16.62
CA ASN A 35 -0.68 2.87 -15.42
C ASN A 35 -1.86 1.92 -15.27
N CYS A 36 -2.58 2.03 -14.15
CA CYS A 36 -3.74 1.18 -13.84
C CYS A 36 -5.08 1.69 -14.39
N LYS A 37 -5.10 2.72 -15.24
CA LYS A 37 -6.35 3.17 -15.86
C LYS A 37 -7.00 2.01 -16.62
N ASN A 38 -8.27 1.75 -16.32
CA ASN A 38 -9.03 0.62 -16.88
C ASN A 38 -8.44 -0.77 -16.53
N VAL A 39 -7.73 -0.92 -15.42
CA VAL A 39 -7.06 -2.15 -15.01
C VAL A 39 -7.99 -3.38 -15.06
N VAL A 40 -9.22 -3.27 -14.56
CA VAL A 40 -10.20 -4.36 -14.55
C VAL A 40 -10.52 -4.82 -15.99
N ARG A 41 -10.82 -3.88 -16.89
CA ARG A 41 -11.08 -4.18 -18.31
C ARG A 41 -9.87 -4.86 -18.99
N ASN A 42 -8.67 -4.40 -18.67
CA ASN A 42 -7.44 -4.96 -19.24
C ASN A 42 -7.24 -6.41 -18.77
N ILE A 43 -7.51 -6.70 -17.49
CA ILE A 43 -7.47 -8.06 -16.95
C ILE A 43 -8.55 -8.94 -17.57
N GLU A 44 -9.77 -8.46 -17.69
CA GLU A 44 -10.86 -9.19 -18.35
C GLU A 44 -10.54 -9.53 -19.82
N TYR A 45 -9.90 -8.60 -20.52
CA TYR A 45 -9.54 -8.80 -21.92
C TYR A 45 -8.40 -9.82 -22.11
N HIS A 46 -7.34 -9.70 -21.32
CA HIS A 46 -6.15 -10.55 -21.48
C HIS A 46 -6.23 -11.85 -20.69
N GLN A 47 -7.09 -11.94 -19.69
CA GLN A 47 -7.21 -13.11 -18.81
C GLN A 47 -5.84 -13.61 -18.30
N PRO A 48 -5.00 -12.75 -17.69
CA PRO A 48 -3.68 -13.13 -17.24
C PRO A 48 -3.75 -14.10 -16.06
N ASP A 49 -2.76 -14.99 -15.97
CA ASP A 49 -2.55 -15.84 -14.81
C ASP A 49 -1.81 -15.07 -13.71
N VAL A 50 -0.89 -14.16 -14.10
CA VAL A 50 -0.11 -13.33 -13.19
C VAL A 50 -0.05 -11.88 -13.71
N VAL A 51 -0.21 -10.93 -12.81
CA VAL A 51 -0.01 -9.51 -13.05
C VAL A 51 1.25 -9.07 -12.30
N LEU A 52 2.20 -8.45 -13.00
CA LEU A 52 3.29 -7.67 -12.38
C LEU A 52 2.88 -6.22 -12.32
N MET A 53 2.96 -5.59 -11.15
CA MET A 53 2.41 -4.24 -10.94
C MET A 53 3.36 -3.38 -10.15
N ASP A 54 3.82 -2.27 -10.73
CA ASP A 54 4.51 -1.23 -9.96
C ASP A 54 3.51 -0.45 -9.11
N ILE A 55 3.99 0.11 -8.02
CA ILE A 55 3.19 0.97 -7.13
C ILE A 55 3.11 2.38 -7.68
N ASP A 56 4.24 2.97 -8.07
CA ASP A 56 4.32 4.41 -8.36
C ASP A 56 4.21 4.69 -9.86
N MET A 57 2.99 4.78 -10.33
CA MET A 57 2.67 5.08 -11.71
C MET A 57 1.79 6.32 -11.82
N PRO A 58 1.87 7.09 -12.93
CA PRO A 58 1.04 8.26 -13.15
C PRO A 58 -0.44 7.89 -13.36
N VAL A 59 -1.33 8.86 -13.16
CA VAL A 59 -2.79 8.77 -13.37
C VAL A 59 -3.48 7.88 -12.34
N GLU A 60 -3.19 6.59 -12.34
CA GLU A 60 -3.73 5.59 -11.42
C GLU A 60 -2.60 4.64 -11.01
N ASN A 61 -2.23 4.66 -9.74
CA ASN A 61 -1.10 3.91 -9.19
C ASN A 61 -1.44 2.43 -8.93
N GLY A 62 -0.41 1.62 -8.65
CA GLY A 62 -0.59 0.18 -8.47
C GLY A 62 -1.45 -0.22 -7.28
N LEU A 63 -1.44 0.54 -6.18
CA LEU A 63 -2.31 0.26 -5.03
C LEU A 63 -3.78 0.53 -5.36
N GLN A 64 -4.06 1.59 -6.11
CA GLN A 64 -5.40 1.87 -6.61
C GLN A 64 -5.86 0.78 -7.59
N GLY A 65 -4.97 0.37 -8.49
CA GLY A 65 -5.22 -0.73 -9.41
C GLY A 65 -5.56 -2.05 -8.70
N LEU A 66 -4.76 -2.41 -7.70
CA LEU A 66 -4.98 -3.62 -6.89
C LEU A 66 -6.36 -3.59 -6.20
N ARG A 67 -6.73 -2.45 -5.59
CA ARG A 67 -8.07 -2.27 -5.00
C ARG A 67 -9.18 -2.47 -6.02
N SER A 68 -9.04 -1.86 -7.20
CA SER A 68 -10.03 -1.96 -8.28
C SER A 68 -10.19 -3.41 -8.74
N ILE A 69 -9.10 -4.16 -8.88
CA ILE A 69 -9.09 -5.58 -9.21
C ILE A 69 -9.89 -6.38 -8.18
N ARG A 70 -9.59 -6.21 -6.89
CA ARG A 70 -10.25 -6.96 -5.80
C ARG A 70 -11.71 -6.53 -5.62
N ALA A 71 -12.03 -5.24 -5.74
CA ALA A 71 -13.40 -4.73 -5.68
C ALA A 71 -14.28 -5.27 -6.82
N ALA A 72 -13.69 -5.58 -7.98
CA ALA A 72 -14.36 -6.24 -9.09
C ALA A 72 -14.50 -7.76 -8.93
N GLY A 73 -14.07 -8.33 -7.80
CA GLY A 73 -14.12 -9.78 -7.54
C GLY A 73 -13.10 -10.61 -8.34
N GLN A 74 -12.10 -9.96 -8.92
CA GLN A 74 -11.05 -10.65 -9.68
C GLN A 74 -10.01 -11.25 -8.73
N GLU A 75 -9.78 -12.56 -8.81
CA GLU A 75 -8.82 -13.30 -7.98
C GLU A 75 -7.46 -13.51 -8.67
N VAL A 76 -7.21 -12.82 -9.77
CA VAL A 76 -5.94 -12.90 -10.48
C VAL A 76 -4.75 -12.68 -9.54
N CYS A 77 -3.68 -13.44 -9.76
CA CYS A 77 -2.46 -13.31 -8.98
C CYS A 77 -1.75 -11.97 -9.30
N VAL A 78 -1.62 -11.08 -8.30
CA VAL A 78 -0.95 -9.78 -8.45
C VAL A 78 0.32 -9.76 -7.62
N LEU A 79 1.47 -9.70 -8.31
CA LEU A 79 2.77 -9.48 -7.72
C LEU A 79 3.13 -7.99 -7.81
N MET A 80 3.28 -7.34 -6.66
CA MET A 80 3.84 -6.00 -6.63
C MET A 80 5.34 -6.07 -6.97
N LEU A 81 5.79 -5.24 -7.91
CA LEU A 81 7.18 -5.16 -8.35
C LEU A 81 7.61 -3.69 -8.38
N THR A 82 8.32 -3.23 -7.35
CA THR A 82 8.54 -1.82 -7.10
C THR A 82 9.92 -1.51 -6.50
N VAL A 83 10.30 -0.25 -6.50
CA VAL A 83 11.53 0.21 -5.83
C VAL A 83 11.34 0.39 -4.32
N PHE A 84 10.11 0.46 -3.85
CA PHE A 84 9.78 0.78 -2.45
C PHE A 84 9.87 -0.45 -1.55
N ASP A 85 10.56 -0.28 -0.43
CA ASP A 85 10.67 -1.29 0.63
C ASP A 85 10.26 -0.74 2.02
N ASP A 86 9.48 0.37 2.03
CA ASP A 86 8.96 0.91 3.27
C ASP A 86 7.78 0.08 3.83
N ASN A 87 7.69 0.05 5.16
CA ASN A 87 6.71 -0.79 5.87
C ASN A 87 5.26 -0.45 5.51
N GLU A 88 4.97 0.81 5.21
CA GLU A 88 3.60 1.27 4.96
C GLU A 88 3.06 0.72 3.64
N ARG A 89 3.84 0.84 2.55
CA ARG A 89 3.45 0.33 1.23
C ARG A 89 3.40 -1.19 1.17
N VAL A 90 4.37 -1.86 1.82
CA VAL A 90 4.36 -3.33 1.93
C VAL A 90 3.10 -3.79 2.66
N PHE A 91 2.79 -3.22 3.84
CA PHE A 91 1.61 -3.57 4.62
C PHE A 91 0.31 -3.29 3.84
N GLN A 92 0.22 -2.11 3.22
CA GLN A 92 -0.95 -1.72 2.45
C GLN A 92 -1.20 -2.68 1.28
N SER A 93 -0.16 -3.05 0.53
CA SER A 93 -0.27 -4.01 -0.59
C SER A 93 -0.81 -5.37 -0.13
N ILE A 94 -0.33 -5.87 1.02
CA ILE A 94 -0.79 -7.14 1.58
C ILE A 94 -2.26 -7.05 2.01
N CYS A 95 -2.64 -5.97 2.71
CA CYS A 95 -4.02 -5.75 3.14
C CYS A 95 -4.99 -5.61 1.97
N GLU A 96 -4.54 -5.04 0.86
CA GLU A 96 -5.32 -4.89 -0.38
C GLU A 96 -5.35 -6.19 -1.21
N GLY A 97 -4.67 -7.27 -0.76
CA GLY A 97 -4.74 -8.59 -1.38
C GLY A 97 -3.70 -8.84 -2.48
N ALA A 98 -2.52 -8.24 -2.39
CA ALA A 98 -1.39 -8.64 -3.22
C ALA A 98 -1.00 -10.10 -2.94
N SER A 99 -0.67 -10.85 -4.00
CA SER A 99 -0.25 -12.25 -3.90
C SER A 99 1.25 -12.39 -3.58
N GLY A 100 2.03 -11.33 -3.75
CA GLY A 100 3.44 -11.29 -3.41
C GLY A 100 4.03 -9.88 -3.60
N TYR A 101 5.29 -9.70 -3.18
CA TYR A 101 5.94 -8.39 -3.20
C TYR A 101 7.43 -8.53 -3.48
N LEU A 102 7.86 -7.99 -4.61
CA LEU A 102 9.24 -8.02 -5.08
C LEU A 102 9.80 -6.61 -5.21
N LEU A 103 11.08 -6.46 -4.99
CA LEU A 103 11.78 -5.21 -5.29
C LEU A 103 12.33 -5.24 -6.72
N LYS A 104 12.29 -4.13 -7.45
CA LYS A 104 12.83 -4.02 -8.83
C LYS A 104 14.33 -4.36 -8.93
N ARG A 105 15.07 -4.31 -7.79
CA ARG A 105 16.47 -4.77 -7.68
C ARG A 105 16.63 -6.28 -7.53
N THR A 106 15.52 -7.04 -7.54
CA THR A 106 15.55 -8.51 -7.50
C THR A 106 16.25 -9.05 -8.76
N PRO A 107 17.17 -10.01 -8.64
CA PRO A 107 17.80 -10.64 -9.79
C PRO A 107 16.77 -11.21 -10.78
N PRO A 108 17.01 -11.08 -12.10
CA PRO A 108 16.07 -11.53 -13.15
C PRO A 108 15.57 -12.97 -12.97
N GLU A 109 16.47 -13.89 -12.63
CA GLU A 109 16.13 -15.30 -12.42
C GLU A 109 15.14 -15.48 -11.26
N LYS A 110 15.27 -14.65 -10.22
CA LYS A 110 14.38 -14.67 -9.06
C LYS A 110 13.01 -14.08 -9.37
N ILE A 111 12.90 -13.14 -10.31
CA ILE A 111 11.60 -12.65 -10.79
C ILE A 111 10.87 -13.78 -11.52
N ILE A 112 11.55 -14.54 -12.38
CA ILE A 112 10.97 -15.69 -13.08
C ILE A 112 10.53 -16.79 -12.09
N GLU A 113 11.37 -17.11 -11.08
CA GLU A 113 11.00 -18.05 -10.03
C GLU A 113 9.75 -17.60 -9.29
N ALA A 114 9.69 -16.32 -8.91
CA ALA A 114 8.56 -15.72 -8.20
C ALA A 114 7.25 -15.75 -9.00
N ILE A 115 7.31 -15.52 -10.31
CA ILE A 115 6.14 -15.65 -11.20
C ILE A 115 5.61 -17.10 -11.18
N ARG A 116 6.49 -18.10 -11.25
CA ARG A 116 6.10 -19.51 -11.18
C ARG A 116 5.52 -19.89 -9.83
N GLU A 117 6.16 -19.44 -8.75
CA GLU A 117 5.70 -19.65 -7.38
C GLU A 117 4.31 -19.06 -7.17
N ALA A 118 4.11 -17.83 -7.58
CA ALA A 118 2.83 -17.14 -7.46
C ALA A 118 1.71 -17.82 -8.26
N HIS A 119 2.01 -18.25 -9.49
CA HIS A 119 1.06 -19.00 -10.33
C HIS A 119 0.61 -20.31 -9.69
N THR A 120 1.45 -20.93 -8.88
CA THR A 120 1.11 -22.17 -8.13
C THR A 120 0.50 -21.92 -6.75
N GLY A 121 0.13 -20.67 -6.43
CA GLY A 121 -0.52 -20.29 -5.17
C GLY A 121 0.44 -19.93 -4.04
N GLY A 122 1.75 -19.81 -4.32
CA GLY A 122 2.72 -19.27 -3.36
C GLY A 122 2.64 -17.75 -3.20
N ALA A 123 3.33 -17.23 -2.20
CA ALA A 123 3.40 -15.80 -1.90
C ALA A 123 4.86 -15.31 -1.92
N PRO A 124 5.48 -15.18 -3.11
CA PRO A 124 6.88 -14.81 -3.21
C PRO A 124 7.14 -13.42 -2.67
N MET A 125 8.19 -13.31 -1.87
CA MET A 125 8.64 -12.04 -1.30
C MET A 125 10.16 -11.98 -1.31
N THR A 126 10.74 -10.80 -1.55
CA THR A 126 12.17 -10.63 -1.30
C THR A 126 12.46 -10.81 0.20
N PRO A 127 13.65 -11.32 0.59
CA PRO A 127 13.98 -11.58 2.01
C PRO A 127 13.79 -10.36 2.92
N SER A 128 14.10 -9.16 2.42
CA SER A 128 13.89 -7.90 3.17
C SER A 128 12.42 -7.64 3.43
N VAL A 129 11.56 -7.83 2.43
CA VAL A 129 10.09 -7.67 2.54
C VAL A 129 9.51 -8.73 3.47
N ALA A 130 9.88 -10.00 3.32
CA ALA A 130 9.42 -11.06 4.22
C ALA A 130 9.77 -10.78 5.69
N LYS A 131 10.97 -10.26 5.96
CA LYS A 131 11.38 -9.84 7.31
C LYS A 131 10.53 -8.68 7.84
N GLN A 132 10.11 -7.75 6.99
CA GLN A 132 9.22 -6.65 7.39
C GLN A 132 7.82 -7.16 7.71
N VAL A 133 7.29 -8.03 6.86
CA VAL A 133 5.98 -8.68 7.09
C VAL A 133 5.99 -9.42 8.43
N LEU A 134 7.01 -10.23 8.71
CA LEU A 134 7.14 -10.90 10.01
C LEU A 134 7.21 -9.91 11.18
N LYS A 135 7.89 -8.76 11.01
CA LYS A 135 7.92 -7.72 12.04
C LYS A 135 6.54 -7.09 12.27
N LEU A 136 5.76 -6.85 11.21
CA LEU A 136 4.40 -6.31 11.32
C LEU A 136 3.49 -7.26 12.11
N PHE A 137 3.64 -8.57 11.91
CA PHE A 137 2.86 -9.59 12.64
C PHE A 137 3.47 -10.01 14.00
N SER A 138 4.77 -9.79 14.22
CA SER A 138 5.42 -10.11 15.49
C SER A 138 5.33 -8.99 16.53
N GLN A 139 5.01 -7.77 16.13
CA GLN A 139 4.47 -6.81 17.08
C GLN A 139 3.14 -7.41 17.55
N PRO A 140 2.93 -7.60 18.88
CA PRO A 140 1.65 -8.11 19.33
C PRO A 140 0.59 -7.30 18.62
N PHE A 141 -0.35 -7.99 17.95
CA PHE A 141 -1.57 -7.40 17.42
C PHE A 141 -2.18 -6.69 18.62
N GLN A 142 -1.77 -5.45 18.85
CA GLN A 142 -2.56 -4.60 19.71
C GLN A 142 -3.88 -4.58 18.98
N LYS A 143 -4.77 -5.46 19.47
CA LYS A 143 -6.16 -5.45 19.10
C LYS A 143 -6.50 -4.00 18.88
N SER A 144 -7.20 -3.70 17.80
CA SER A 144 -7.91 -2.44 17.56
C SER A 144 -8.91 -2.12 18.69
N ALA A 145 -8.57 -2.51 19.87
CA ALA A 145 -9.18 -2.23 21.16
C ALA A 145 -8.47 -1.11 21.90
N ASP A 146 -7.49 -0.47 21.27
CA ASP A 146 -6.86 0.71 21.86
C ASP A 146 -6.96 1.92 20.93
N LEU A 147 -8.17 2.44 20.81
CA LEU A 147 -8.45 3.85 21.02
C LEU A 147 -7.98 4.25 22.45
N GLN A 148 -7.20 3.38 23.04
CA GLN A 148 -6.47 3.60 24.26
C GLN A 148 -5.26 4.41 23.88
N THR A 149 -5.44 5.51 24.41
CA THR A 149 -4.60 6.39 25.13
C THR A 149 -4.05 7.50 24.28
N LEU A 150 -4.95 8.26 23.66
CA LEU A 150 -4.68 9.68 23.62
C LEU A 150 -4.45 10.07 25.07
N THR A 151 -3.30 10.65 25.37
CA THR A 151 -3.09 11.26 26.68
C THR A 151 -4.19 12.31 26.92
N ALA A 152 -4.46 12.68 28.16
CA ALA A 152 -5.43 13.74 28.46
C ALA A 152 -5.19 15.01 27.61
N ARG A 153 -3.93 15.38 27.40
CA ARG A 153 -3.55 16.54 26.57
C ARG A 153 -3.84 16.33 25.07
N GLU A 154 -3.63 15.15 24.55
CA GLU A 154 -3.97 14.82 23.15
C GLU A 154 -5.49 14.78 22.94
N HIS A 155 -6.22 14.31 23.94
CA HIS A 155 -7.68 14.33 23.94
C HIS A 155 -8.21 15.78 23.91
N ASP A 156 -7.67 16.67 24.76
CA ASP A 156 -8.03 18.08 24.78
C ASP A 156 -7.76 18.75 23.42
N VAL A 157 -6.58 18.46 22.80
CA VAL A 157 -6.26 18.94 21.45
C VAL A 157 -7.27 18.46 20.43
N LEU A 158 -7.59 17.15 20.42
CA LEU A 158 -8.50 16.55 19.45
C LEU A 158 -9.92 17.13 19.60
N ALA A 159 -10.40 17.32 20.83
CA ALA A 159 -11.70 17.93 21.11
C ALA A 159 -11.80 19.36 20.55
N LEU A 160 -10.74 20.16 20.68
CA LEU A 160 -10.69 21.51 20.09
C LEU A 160 -10.72 21.46 18.55
N LEU A 161 -10.03 20.49 17.93
CA LEU A 161 -10.06 20.31 16.47
C LEU A 161 -11.45 19.89 15.97
N VAL A 162 -12.16 19.04 16.72
CA VAL A 162 -13.56 18.65 16.43
C VAL A 162 -14.49 19.84 16.49
N ARG A 163 -14.29 20.78 17.46
CA ARG A 163 -15.02 22.04 17.56
C ARG A 163 -14.67 23.05 16.46
N GLY A 164 -13.79 22.71 15.52
CA GLY A 164 -13.42 23.57 14.40
C GLY A 164 -12.26 24.53 14.65
N TYR A 165 -11.60 24.47 15.78
CA TYR A 165 -10.47 25.36 16.09
C TYR A 165 -9.33 25.18 15.10
N SER A 166 -8.70 26.28 14.67
CA SER A 166 -7.41 26.24 13.97
C SER A 166 -6.30 25.87 14.95
N TYR A 167 -5.15 25.42 14.45
CA TYR A 167 -4.00 25.12 15.31
C TYR A 167 -3.58 26.31 16.18
N LYS A 168 -3.61 27.52 15.61
CA LYS A 168 -3.28 28.72 16.35
C LYS A 168 -4.29 29.02 17.48
N MET A 169 -5.58 28.81 17.21
CA MET A 169 -6.64 28.98 18.21
C MET A 169 -6.54 27.92 19.31
N ALA A 170 -6.32 26.66 18.94
CA ALA A 170 -6.16 25.56 19.89
C ALA A 170 -4.92 25.74 20.78
N ALA A 171 -3.80 26.22 20.22
CA ALA A 171 -2.61 26.55 21.01
C ALA A 171 -2.88 27.68 22.05
N GLY A 172 -3.61 28.72 21.64
CA GLY A 172 -4.02 29.80 22.52
C GLY A 172 -4.95 29.31 23.63
N GLU A 173 -5.95 28.49 23.32
CA GLU A 173 -6.90 27.95 24.30
C GLU A 173 -6.19 27.04 25.32
N MET A 174 -5.26 26.25 24.89
CA MET A 174 -4.47 25.35 25.74
C MET A 174 -3.31 26.04 26.46
N LYS A 175 -3.05 27.33 26.18
CA LYS A 175 -1.93 28.11 26.70
C LYS A 175 -0.56 27.45 26.46
N VAL A 176 -0.35 26.93 25.29
CA VAL A 176 0.91 26.29 24.85
C VAL A 176 1.45 26.98 23.59
N SER A 177 2.73 26.73 23.27
CA SER A 177 3.28 27.20 22.01
C SER A 177 2.68 26.45 20.82
N ILE A 178 2.72 27.04 19.63
CA ILE A 178 2.26 26.37 18.39
C ILE A 178 3.10 25.12 18.08
N GLU A 179 4.38 25.12 18.45
CA GLU A 179 5.30 23.99 18.31
C GLU A 179 4.88 22.82 19.21
N THR A 180 4.55 23.13 20.46
CA THR A 180 4.04 22.12 21.42
C THR A 180 2.72 21.52 20.93
N LEU A 181 1.82 22.34 20.37
CA LEU A 181 0.59 21.84 19.80
C LEU A 181 0.84 20.93 18.60
N ARG A 182 1.74 21.32 17.69
CA ARG A 182 2.12 20.50 16.52
C ARG A 182 2.71 19.16 16.95
N TYR A 183 3.49 19.12 18.03
CA TYR A 183 3.99 17.86 18.59
C TYR A 183 2.85 16.94 19.04
N HIS A 184 1.85 17.47 19.76
CA HIS A 184 0.66 16.70 20.14
C HIS A 184 -0.13 16.22 18.92
N ILE A 185 -0.32 17.07 17.90
CA ILE A 185 -1.02 16.71 16.66
C ILE A 185 -0.30 15.58 15.93
N LYS A 186 1.04 15.63 15.83
CA LYS A 186 1.83 14.53 15.23
C LYS A 186 1.60 13.21 15.96
N ASN A 187 1.57 13.22 17.28
CA ASN A 187 1.32 12.03 18.09
C ASN A 187 -0.12 11.54 17.95
N ILE A 188 -1.11 12.44 17.89
CA ILE A 188 -2.52 12.12 17.62
C ILE A 188 -2.63 11.43 16.26
N TYR A 189 -2.01 11.98 15.22
CA TYR A 189 -2.07 11.38 13.87
C TYR A 189 -1.45 9.99 13.83
N ALA A 190 -0.31 9.81 14.48
CA ALA A 190 0.33 8.50 14.61
C ALA A 190 -0.57 7.50 15.37
N LYS A 191 -1.17 7.91 16.50
CA LYS A 191 -2.04 7.05 17.32
C LYS A 191 -3.38 6.75 16.67
N LEU A 192 -3.93 7.71 15.92
CA LEU A 192 -5.19 7.52 15.19
C LEU A 192 -4.97 6.93 13.79
N HIS A 193 -3.74 6.69 13.35
CA HIS A 193 -3.43 6.23 11.99
C HIS A 193 -4.11 7.08 10.92
N VAL A 194 -3.91 8.41 10.98
CA VAL A 194 -4.46 9.40 10.06
C VAL A 194 -3.37 10.36 9.60
N ASN A 195 -3.56 10.96 8.41
CA ASN A 195 -2.55 11.83 7.80
C ASN A 195 -3.01 13.30 7.69
N SER A 196 -4.24 13.60 8.12
CA SER A 196 -4.79 14.94 8.00
C SER A 196 -5.69 15.32 9.17
N LYS A 197 -5.88 16.65 9.37
CA LYS A 197 -6.83 17.20 10.35
C LYS A 197 -8.25 16.67 10.09
N SER A 198 -8.67 16.65 8.83
CA SER A 198 -10.02 16.22 8.43
C SER A 198 -10.26 14.74 8.77
N GLU A 199 -9.27 13.89 8.52
CA GLU A 199 -9.33 12.48 8.90
C GLU A 199 -9.36 12.27 10.41
N ALA A 200 -8.52 13.02 11.16
CA ALA A 200 -8.50 12.96 12.62
C ALA A 200 -9.86 13.36 13.22
N VAL A 201 -10.46 14.45 12.71
CA VAL A 201 -11.78 14.92 13.14
C VAL A 201 -12.88 13.92 12.77
N ALA A 202 -12.88 13.39 11.54
CA ALA A 202 -13.86 12.39 11.11
C ALA A 202 -13.79 11.13 12.00
N LYS A 203 -12.58 10.65 12.28
CA LYS A 203 -12.35 9.47 13.13
C LYS A 203 -12.74 9.71 14.59
N ALA A 204 -12.51 10.92 15.11
CA ALA A 204 -12.95 11.34 16.44
C ALA A 204 -14.49 11.32 16.57
N ILE A 205 -15.19 11.87 15.58
CA ILE A 205 -16.66 11.88 15.56
C ILE A 205 -17.24 10.46 15.48
N GLN A 206 -16.70 9.61 14.59
CA GLN A 206 -17.11 8.22 14.44
C GLN A 206 -16.96 7.42 15.75
N ASN A 207 -15.91 7.69 16.50
CA ASN A 207 -15.58 6.98 17.75
C ASN A 207 -16.11 7.67 19.01
N LYS A 208 -16.95 8.72 18.87
CA LYS A 208 -17.52 9.51 19.98
C LYS A 208 -16.45 10.09 20.93
N ILE A 209 -15.32 10.50 20.38
CA ILE A 209 -14.23 11.17 21.08
C ILE A 209 -14.45 12.69 20.94
N GLY A 210 -15.15 13.30 21.87
CA GLY A 210 -15.43 14.72 21.84
C GLY A 210 -16.44 15.12 22.90
#